data_b097e4c07eefdcee0bd8e7b6ed1b525e
#
_entry.id   b097e4c07eefdcee0bd8e7b6ed1b525e
#
_cell.length_a   1.000
_cell.length_b   1.000
_cell.length_c   1.000
_cell.angle_alpha   90.00
_cell.angle_beta   90.00
_cell.angle_gamma   90.00
#
_symmetry.space_group_name_H-M   'P 1'
#
loop_
_entity.id
_entity.type
_entity.pdbx_description
1 polymer ?
#
loop_
_entity_poly.entity_id
_entity_poly.type
_entity_poly.pdbx_seq_one_letter_code
_entity_poly.pdbx_strand_id
1 'polypeptide(L)'
;MGSSDFYIDYNIEVSDAGEEFKRETEQRLHELAGSHTDMVGAAVALEKTVDTQSYDVYRVRIVVYMRPQDIAVSKEESGPMVALREALDTLETQIRTAREKLAQKDTHRDTQIETVYYDLSADEIYATYAKGWQPEDVRQMDHTQIASRLMLEHGLTQDAADFAADQILLVAENRNDGE
;
A
#
# COMPACT_ATOMS: atom_id res chain seq x y z
N MET A 1 -15.66 17.51 -0.66
CA MET A 1 -15.97 16.60 -1.78
C MET A 1 -14.91 16.82 -2.85
N GLY A 2 -13.80 16.13 -2.76
CA GLY A 2 -12.75 16.19 -3.75
C GLY A 2 -13.07 15.18 -4.84
N SER A 3 -13.53 15.67 -5.99
CA SER A 3 -13.49 14.90 -7.22
C SER A 3 -12.00 14.68 -7.51
N SER A 4 -11.47 13.51 -7.22
CA SER A 4 -10.16 13.17 -7.74
C SER A 4 -10.34 13.09 -9.25
N ASP A 5 -9.56 13.88 -10.00
CA ASP A 5 -9.53 13.88 -11.45
C ASP A 5 -8.96 12.54 -11.93
N PHE A 6 -9.78 11.48 -11.82
CA PHE A 6 -9.43 10.18 -12.36
C PHE A 6 -9.53 10.28 -13.89
N TYR A 7 -8.40 10.08 -14.55
CA TYR A 7 -8.31 10.16 -16.00
C TYR A 7 -8.12 8.78 -16.63
N ILE A 8 -8.56 8.65 -17.90
CA ILE A 8 -8.39 7.42 -18.68
C ILE A 8 -7.76 7.80 -20.01
N ASP A 9 -6.55 7.26 -20.25
CA ASP A 9 -5.87 7.36 -21.52
C ASP A 9 -6.20 6.16 -22.41
N TYR A 10 -6.53 6.41 -23.66
CA TYR A 10 -6.86 5.36 -24.63
C TYR A 10 -5.82 5.26 -25.75
N ASN A 11 -5.35 4.04 -26.00
CA ASN A 11 -4.62 3.67 -27.20
C ASN A 11 -5.38 2.56 -27.92
N ILE A 12 -6.29 2.95 -28.83
CA ILE A 12 -7.18 2.04 -29.56
C ILE A 12 -6.75 2.00 -31.01
N GLU A 13 -6.15 0.90 -31.45
CA GLU A 13 -5.70 0.70 -32.83
C GLU A 13 -6.77 0.09 -33.73
N VAL A 14 -7.93 -0.22 -33.17
CA VAL A 14 -9.03 -0.90 -33.84
C VAL A 14 -10.19 0.07 -34.08
N SER A 15 -10.50 0.38 -35.34
CA SER A 15 -11.60 1.26 -35.71
C SER A 15 -12.99 0.74 -35.34
N ASP A 16 -13.14 -0.56 -35.17
CA ASP A 16 -14.40 -1.25 -34.85
C ASP A 16 -14.70 -1.36 -33.35
N ALA A 17 -13.79 -0.91 -32.47
CA ALA A 17 -14.05 -0.79 -31.05
C ALA A 17 -14.99 0.42 -30.85
N GLY A 18 -16.28 0.18 -30.93
CA GLY A 18 -17.31 1.22 -30.90
C GLY A 18 -17.37 2.02 -29.62
N GLU A 19 -18.24 2.99 -29.58
CA GLU A 19 -18.61 3.81 -28.42
C GLU A 19 -18.95 2.95 -27.18
N GLU A 20 -19.43 1.71 -27.38
CA GLU A 20 -19.77 0.78 -26.33
C GLU A 20 -18.54 0.33 -25.53
N PHE A 21 -17.41 0.06 -26.19
CA PHE A 21 -16.15 -0.30 -25.54
C PHE A 21 -15.67 0.81 -24.58
N LYS A 22 -15.66 2.05 -25.07
CA LYS A 22 -15.27 3.21 -24.25
C LYS A 22 -16.22 3.43 -23.09
N ARG A 23 -17.53 3.40 -23.36
CA ARG A 23 -18.55 3.60 -22.32
C ARG A 23 -18.47 2.57 -21.21
N GLU A 24 -18.33 1.27 -21.54
CA GLU A 24 -18.21 0.21 -20.53
C GLU A 24 -16.89 0.34 -19.76
N THR A 25 -15.79 0.68 -20.44
CA THR A 25 -14.50 0.95 -19.80
C THR A 25 -14.59 2.11 -18.80
N GLU A 26 -15.14 3.24 -19.23
CA GLU A 26 -15.30 4.44 -18.39
C GLU A 26 -16.17 4.15 -17.18
N GLN A 27 -17.33 3.53 -17.39
CA GLN A 27 -18.23 3.20 -16.31
C GLN A 27 -17.55 2.34 -15.23
N ARG A 28 -16.94 1.21 -15.63
CA ARG A 28 -16.33 0.26 -14.70
C ARG A 28 -15.11 0.84 -13.99
N LEU A 29 -14.24 1.57 -14.70
CA LEU A 29 -13.06 2.19 -14.11
C LEU A 29 -13.43 3.35 -13.18
N HIS A 30 -14.46 4.14 -13.48
CA HIS A 30 -14.94 5.18 -12.57
C HIS A 30 -15.63 4.60 -11.32
N GLU A 31 -16.36 3.50 -11.44
CA GLU A 31 -16.93 2.77 -10.30
C GLU A 31 -15.81 2.26 -9.37
N LEU A 32 -14.75 1.69 -9.94
CA LEU A 32 -13.56 1.26 -9.18
C LEU A 32 -12.87 2.45 -8.49
N ALA A 33 -12.62 3.54 -9.22
CA ALA A 33 -12.00 4.73 -8.67
C ALA A 33 -12.84 5.38 -7.55
N GLY A 34 -14.17 5.33 -7.69
CA GLY A 34 -15.08 5.81 -6.64
C GLY A 34 -14.98 5.02 -5.33
N SER A 35 -14.63 3.74 -5.41
CA SER A 35 -14.42 2.87 -4.26
C SER A 35 -12.98 2.91 -3.72
N HIS A 36 -12.05 3.51 -4.46
CA HIS A 36 -10.61 3.46 -4.23
C HIS A 36 -9.94 4.82 -4.46
N THR A 37 -9.84 5.63 -3.40
CA THR A 37 -9.36 7.02 -3.45
C THR A 37 -7.86 7.17 -3.79
N ASP A 38 -7.11 6.09 -3.81
CA ASP A 38 -5.69 6.02 -4.18
C ASP A 38 -5.45 5.74 -5.67
N MET A 39 -6.52 5.51 -6.45
CA MET A 39 -6.45 5.42 -7.90
C MET A 39 -6.41 6.82 -8.51
N VAL A 40 -5.40 7.10 -9.32
CA VAL A 40 -5.20 8.42 -9.94
C VAL A 40 -5.55 8.43 -11.43
N GLY A 41 -5.48 7.29 -12.11
CA GLY A 41 -5.82 7.18 -13.52
C GLY A 41 -5.65 5.77 -14.06
N ALA A 42 -5.98 5.58 -15.33
CA ALA A 42 -5.77 4.33 -16.05
C ALA A 42 -5.34 4.57 -17.50
N ALA A 43 -4.61 3.63 -18.06
CA ALA A 43 -4.34 3.54 -19.48
C ALA A 43 -4.96 2.26 -20.03
N VAL A 44 -5.69 2.37 -21.15
CA VAL A 44 -6.38 1.26 -21.80
C VAL A 44 -5.92 1.16 -23.25
N ALA A 45 -5.34 0.03 -23.60
CA ALA A 45 -4.93 -0.27 -24.97
C ALA A 45 -5.78 -1.42 -25.54
N LEU A 46 -6.19 -1.28 -26.80
CA LEU A 46 -6.84 -2.31 -27.58
C LEU A 46 -6.09 -2.49 -28.89
N GLU A 47 -5.54 -3.68 -29.08
CA GLU A 47 -4.83 -4.11 -30.28
C GLU A 47 -5.57 -5.27 -30.95
N LYS A 48 -5.53 -5.32 -32.26
CA LYS A 48 -5.99 -6.47 -33.04
C LYS A 48 -4.79 -7.19 -33.64
N THR A 49 -4.67 -8.46 -33.32
CA THR A 49 -3.63 -9.35 -33.86
C THR A 49 -4.28 -10.50 -34.61
N VAL A 50 -3.52 -11.15 -35.47
CA VAL A 50 -3.97 -12.35 -36.18
C VAL A 50 -3.22 -13.53 -35.57
N ASP A 51 -3.96 -14.53 -35.10
CA ASP A 51 -3.39 -15.77 -34.61
C ASP A 51 -2.74 -16.58 -35.73
N THR A 52 -1.88 -17.53 -35.37
CA THR A 52 -1.22 -18.49 -36.28
C THR A 52 -2.19 -19.29 -37.15
N GLN A 53 -3.46 -19.39 -36.74
CA GLN A 53 -4.55 -20.02 -37.49
C GLN A 53 -5.38 -19.04 -38.33
N SER A 54 -4.93 -17.78 -38.49
CA SER A 54 -5.60 -16.72 -39.26
C SER A 54 -6.94 -16.24 -38.66
N TYR A 55 -7.14 -16.41 -37.35
CA TYR A 55 -8.27 -15.82 -36.64
C TYR A 55 -7.91 -14.46 -36.05
N ASP A 56 -8.88 -13.56 -36.07
CA ASP A 56 -8.76 -12.26 -35.40
C ASP A 56 -8.73 -12.46 -33.90
N VAL A 57 -7.70 -11.95 -33.22
CA VAL A 57 -7.55 -11.93 -31.77
C VAL A 57 -7.42 -10.50 -31.29
N TYR A 58 -8.19 -10.15 -30.28
CA TYR A 58 -8.20 -8.82 -29.69
C TYR A 58 -7.50 -8.87 -28.33
N ARG A 59 -6.45 -8.07 -28.18
CA ARG A 59 -5.72 -7.92 -26.94
C ARG A 59 -6.14 -6.62 -26.27
N VAL A 60 -6.68 -6.72 -25.05
CA VAL A 60 -6.94 -5.58 -24.19
C VAL A 60 -5.90 -5.56 -23.08
N ARG A 61 -5.24 -4.43 -22.90
CA ARG A 61 -4.33 -4.16 -21.80
C ARG A 61 -4.85 -2.97 -21.02
N ILE A 62 -4.99 -3.14 -19.69
CA ILE A 62 -5.39 -2.09 -18.76
C ILE A 62 -4.28 -1.93 -17.74
N VAL A 63 -3.82 -0.69 -17.55
CA VAL A 63 -2.89 -0.31 -16.48
C VAL A 63 -3.61 0.70 -15.61
N VAL A 64 -3.74 0.41 -14.33
CA VAL A 64 -4.29 1.34 -13.35
C VAL A 64 -3.14 1.91 -12.53
N TYR A 65 -3.07 3.24 -12.51
CA TYR A 65 -2.09 4.00 -11.73
C TYR A 65 -2.65 4.21 -10.32
N MET A 66 -2.03 3.53 -9.35
CA MET A 66 -2.46 3.58 -7.95
C MET A 66 -1.29 3.42 -6.98
N ARG A 67 -1.50 3.81 -5.74
CA ARG A 67 -0.47 3.64 -4.69
C ARG A 67 -0.76 2.37 -3.86
N PRO A 68 0.27 1.68 -3.39
CA PRO A 68 1.72 1.94 -3.56
C PRO A 68 2.30 1.42 -4.88
N GLN A 69 1.53 0.69 -5.68
CA GLN A 69 2.00 0.02 -6.89
C GLN A 69 0.91 -0.03 -7.95
N ASP A 70 1.30 0.26 -9.20
CA ASP A 70 0.43 0.13 -10.36
C ASP A 70 0.03 -1.33 -10.63
N ILE A 71 -1.17 -1.53 -11.14
CA ILE A 71 -1.69 -2.86 -11.51
C ILE A 71 -1.91 -2.89 -13.02
N ALA A 72 -1.34 -3.89 -13.68
CA ALA A 72 -1.49 -4.10 -15.11
C ALA A 72 -2.10 -5.47 -15.40
N VAL A 73 -3.10 -5.49 -16.27
CA VAL A 73 -3.78 -6.70 -16.76
C VAL A 73 -3.74 -6.71 -18.28
N SER A 74 -3.55 -7.89 -18.87
CA SER A 74 -3.69 -8.11 -20.30
C SER A 74 -4.51 -9.36 -20.56
N LYS A 75 -5.47 -9.28 -21.49
CA LYS A 75 -6.32 -10.40 -21.93
C LYS A 75 -6.43 -10.42 -23.45
N GLU A 76 -6.50 -11.63 -23.97
CA GLU A 76 -6.63 -11.90 -25.41
C GLU A 76 -7.86 -12.77 -25.63
N GLU A 77 -8.77 -12.32 -26.52
CA GLU A 77 -10.02 -13.00 -26.84
C GLU A 77 -10.40 -12.81 -28.31
N SER A 78 -11.36 -13.62 -28.78
CA SER A 78 -11.91 -13.55 -30.13
C SER A 78 -12.75 -12.29 -30.41
N GLY A 79 -13.05 -11.47 -29.40
CA GLY A 79 -13.82 -10.25 -29.52
C GLY A 79 -13.38 -9.17 -28.54
N PRO A 80 -13.41 -7.89 -28.95
CA PRO A 80 -12.90 -6.78 -28.13
C PRO A 80 -13.68 -6.60 -26.82
N MET A 81 -14.99 -6.81 -26.82
CA MET A 81 -15.84 -6.67 -25.63
C MET A 81 -15.62 -7.83 -24.66
N VAL A 82 -15.36 -9.04 -25.14
CA VAL A 82 -15.07 -10.19 -24.30
C VAL A 82 -13.72 -9.99 -23.60
N ALA A 83 -12.69 -9.60 -24.37
CA ALA A 83 -11.36 -9.30 -23.85
C ALA A 83 -11.42 -8.17 -22.80
N LEU A 84 -12.23 -7.13 -23.04
CA LEU A 84 -12.43 -6.03 -22.09
C LEU A 84 -13.02 -6.52 -20.77
N ARG A 85 -14.12 -7.26 -20.80
CA ARG A 85 -14.80 -7.74 -19.60
C ARG A 85 -13.92 -8.64 -18.77
N GLU A 86 -13.21 -9.57 -19.39
CA GLU A 86 -12.26 -10.42 -18.71
C GLU A 86 -11.06 -9.66 -18.11
N ALA A 87 -10.59 -8.62 -18.82
CA ALA A 87 -9.54 -7.75 -18.31
C ALA A 87 -10.02 -6.96 -17.08
N LEU A 88 -11.22 -6.40 -17.11
CA LEU A 88 -11.81 -5.65 -15.99
C LEU A 88 -12.08 -6.55 -14.78
N ASP A 89 -12.65 -7.73 -14.96
CA ASP A 89 -12.92 -8.69 -13.88
C ASP A 89 -11.61 -9.17 -13.22
N THR A 90 -10.58 -9.38 -14.03
CA THR A 90 -9.24 -9.73 -13.52
C THR A 90 -8.62 -8.56 -12.76
N LEU A 91 -8.77 -7.34 -13.26
CA LEU A 91 -8.29 -6.11 -12.63
C LEU A 91 -8.93 -5.91 -11.25
N GLU A 92 -10.26 -6.02 -11.14
CA GLU A 92 -10.99 -5.93 -9.87
C GLU A 92 -10.47 -6.94 -8.83
N THR A 93 -10.25 -8.17 -9.28
CA THR A 93 -9.72 -9.22 -8.43
C THR A 93 -8.30 -8.92 -7.95
N GLN A 94 -7.43 -8.41 -8.83
CA GLN A 94 -6.06 -8.06 -8.48
C GLN A 94 -6.00 -6.86 -7.52
N ILE A 95 -6.83 -5.83 -7.72
CA ILE A 95 -6.94 -4.68 -6.82
C ILE A 95 -7.37 -5.15 -5.43
N ARG A 96 -8.42 -5.98 -5.34
CA ARG A 96 -8.88 -6.54 -4.06
C ARG A 96 -7.79 -7.34 -3.36
N THR A 97 -7.13 -8.26 -4.09
CA THR A 97 -6.06 -9.10 -3.53
C THR A 97 -4.86 -8.26 -3.06
N ALA A 98 -4.47 -7.23 -3.82
CA ALA A 98 -3.39 -6.34 -3.43
C ALA A 98 -3.71 -5.59 -2.11
N ARG A 99 -4.96 -5.16 -1.94
CA ARG A 99 -5.42 -4.48 -0.72
C ARG A 99 -5.52 -5.42 0.48
N GLU A 100 -6.02 -6.63 0.27
CA GLU A 100 -6.04 -7.65 1.34
C GLU A 100 -4.62 -7.94 1.85
N LYS A 101 -3.64 -8.04 0.94
CA LYS A 101 -2.23 -8.22 1.31
C LYS A 101 -1.64 -7.01 2.05
N LEU A 102 -1.99 -5.79 1.64
CA LEU A 102 -1.56 -4.58 2.34
C LEU A 102 -2.17 -4.53 3.75
N ALA A 103 -3.47 -4.75 3.88
CA ALA A 103 -4.15 -4.79 5.17
C ALA A 103 -3.58 -5.87 6.10
N GLN A 104 -3.28 -7.07 5.58
CA GLN A 104 -2.63 -8.13 6.35
C GLN A 104 -1.20 -7.75 6.76
N LYS A 105 -0.46 -7.07 5.90
CA LYS A 105 0.90 -6.64 6.19
C LYS A 105 0.93 -5.56 7.27
N ASP A 106 -0.01 -4.62 7.23
CA ASP A 106 -0.15 -3.57 8.25
C ASP A 106 -0.59 -4.19 9.58
N THR A 107 -1.60 -5.07 9.58
CA THR A 107 -2.04 -5.78 10.79
C THR A 107 -0.92 -6.65 11.38
N HIS A 108 -0.12 -7.30 10.52
CA HIS A 108 1.00 -8.14 10.99
C HIS A 108 2.15 -7.30 11.54
N ARG A 109 2.36 -6.11 10.98
CA ARG A 109 3.38 -5.16 11.44
C ARG A 109 2.98 -4.56 12.79
N ASP A 110 1.74 -4.14 12.94
CA ASP A 110 1.21 -3.62 14.21
C ASP A 110 1.18 -4.72 15.29
N THR A 111 0.74 -5.93 14.94
CA THR A 111 0.71 -7.05 15.88
C THR A 111 2.12 -7.51 16.29
N GLN A 112 3.10 -7.50 15.37
CA GLN A 112 4.49 -7.82 15.72
C GLN A 112 5.12 -6.76 16.62
N ILE A 113 4.83 -5.49 16.39
CA ILE A 113 5.33 -4.38 17.21
C ILE A 113 4.72 -4.46 18.62
N GLU A 114 3.40 -4.63 18.74
CA GLU A 114 2.74 -4.77 20.04
C GLU A 114 3.23 -6.00 20.83
N THR A 115 3.34 -7.16 20.17
CA THR A 115 3.77 -8.41 20.83
C THR A 115 5.23 -8.32 21.34
N VAL A 116 6.11 -7.70 20.56
CA VAL A 116 7.52 -7.54 20.92
C VAL A 116 7.70 -6.60 22.14
N TYR A 117 6.88 -5.54 22.23
CA TYR A 117 7.01 -4.57 23.33
C TYR A 117 6.44 -5.06 24.66
N TYR A 118 5.32 -5.74 24.63
CA TYR A 118 4.66 -6.21 25.86
C TYR A 118 5.38 -7.40 26.51
N ASP A 119 6.16 -8.16 25.75
CA ASP A 119 6.93 -9.29 26.24
C ASP A 119 8.34 -8.93 26.72
N LEU A 120 8.84 -7.72 26.43
CA LEU A 120 10.17 -7.27 26.86
C LEU A 120 10.09 -6.58 28.22
N SER A 121 11.03 -6.93 29.11
CA SER A 121 11.25 -6.17 30.33
C SER A 121 11.79 -4.76 30.04
N ALA A 122 11.63 -3.85 31.01
CA ALA A 122 12.16 -2.48 30.89
C ALA A 122 13.68 -2.45 30.61
N ASP A 123 14.44 -3.34 31.22
CA ASP A 123 15.89 -3.46 30.99
C ASP A 123 16.22 -3.93 29.57
N GLU A 124 15.43 -4.86 29.01
CA GLU A 124 15.61 -5.33 27.63
C GLU A 124 15.24 -4.24 26.62
N ILE A 125 14.20 -3.46 26.89
CA ILE A 125 13.82 -2.29 26.09
C ILE A 125 14.96 -1.26 26.11
N TYR A 126 15.48 -0.93 27.29
CA TYR A 126 16.60 -0.01 27.41
C TYR A 126 17.84 -0.51 26.67
N ALA A 127 18.20 -1.78 26.81
CA ALA A 127 19.36 -2.39 26.15
C ALA A 127 19.22 -2.43 24.62
N THR A 128 17.99 -2.52 24.11
CA THR A 128 17.69 -2.62 22.68
C THR A 128 17.66 -1.26 22.03
N TYR A 129 16.94 -0.30 22.61
CA TYR A 129 16.60 0.96 21.97
C TYR A 129 17.41 2.16 22.46
N ALA A 130 17.92 2.12 23.71
CA ALA A 130 18.77 3.16 24.28
C ALA A 130 20.24 2.73 24.34
N LYS A 131 20.64 1.74 23.53
CA LYS A 131 22.02 1.26 23.49
C LYS A 131 22.99 2.39 23.12
N GLY A 132 23.89 2.71 24.05
CA GLY A 132 24.86 3.80 23.88
C GLY A 132 24.37 5.16 24.38
N TRP A 133 23.14 5.29 24.85
CA TRP A 133 22.69 6.49 25.54
C TRP A 133 23.21 6.47 26.97
N GLN A 134 23.74 7.62 27.44
CA GLN A 134 24.17 7.73 28.83
C GLN A 134 22.94 7.94 29.72
N PRO A 135 22.85 7.27 30.86
CA PRO A 135 21.72 7.44 31.79
C PRO A 135 21.47 8.90 32.19
N GLU A 136 22.55 9.70 32.31
CA GLU A 136 22.49 11.12 32.66
C GLU A 136 21.81 11.92 31.56
N ASP A 137 22.07 11.59 30.27
CA ASP A 137 21.47 12.27 29.13
C ASP A 137 19.99 11.92 29.04
N VAL A 138 19.63 10.65 29.26
CA VAL A 138 18.24 10.17 29.26
C VAL A 138 17.39 10.92 30.30
N ARG A 139 17.94 11.13 31.51
CA ARG A 139 17.23 11.85 32.59
C ARG A 139 17.01 13.34 32.30
N GLN A 140 17.79 13.92 31.38
CA GLN A 140 17.64 15.32 30.96
C GLN A 140 16.63 15.50 29.84
N MET A 141 16.23 14.39 29.18
CA MET A 141 15.21 14.38 28.13
C MET A 141 13.83 14.23 28.75
N ASP A 142 12.87 14.94 28.17
CA ASP A 142 11.46 14.66 28.47
C ASP A 142 10.97 13.44 27.66
N HIS A 143 9.83 12.88 28.08
CA HIS A 143 9.20 11.74 27.43
C HIS A 143 9.04 11.93 25.91
N THR A 144 8.60 13.12 25.48
CA THR A 144 8.36 13.45 24.06
C THR A 144 9.64 13.45 23.24
N GLN A 145 10.74 13.93 23.83
CA GLN A 145 12.07 13.92 23.20
C GLN A 145 12.58 12.49 22.99
N ILE A 146 12.43 11.64 24.00
CA ILE A 146 12.80 10.21 23.90
C ILE A 146 11.93 9.52 22.84
N ALA A 147 10.62 9.66 22.88
CA ALA A 147 9.71 9.06 21.91
C ALA A 147 10.03 9.52 20.47
N SER A 148 10.24 10.81 20.26
CA SER A 148 10.60 11.37 18.94
C SER A 148 11.91 10.80 18.42
N ARG A 149 12.90 10.63 19.29
CA ARG A 149 14.18 10.04 18.93
C ARG A 149 14.07 8.57 18.58
N LEU A 150 13.27 7.81 19.32
CA LEU A 150 12.97 6.40 19.04
C LEU A 150 12.26 6.21 17.70
N MET A 151 11.30 7.07 17.38
CA MET A 151 10.64 7.08 16.06
C MET A 151 11.65 7.34 14.94
N LEU A 152 12.56 8.29 15.13
CA LEU A 152 13.55 8.68 14.13
C LEU A 152 14.63 7.61 13.92
N GLU A 153 15.21 7.08 15.01
CA GLU A 153 16.35 6.16 14.96
C GLU A 153 15.93 4.72 14.68
N HIS A 154 14.76 4.31 15.17
CA HIS A 154 14.28 2.92 15.09
C HIS A 154 13.02 2.73 14.25
N GLY A 155 12.42 3.80 13.75
CA GLY A 155 11.22 3.75 12.91
C GLY A 155 9.97 3.24 13.64
N LEU A 156 9.89 3.49 14.95
CA LEU A 156 8.75 3.05 15.78
C LEU A 156 7.49 3.86 15.46
N THR A 157 6.33 3.26 15.68
CA THR A 157 5.06 3.99 15.70
C THR A 157 4.99 4.89 16.93
N GLN A 158 4.11 5.89 16.95
CA GLN A 158 3.94 6.80 18.09
C GLN A 158 3.67 6.03 19.39
N ASP A 159 2.68 5.13 19.37
CA ASP A 159 2.28 4.35 20.56
C ASP A 159 3.42 3.46 21.07
N ALA A 160 4.17 2.83 20.16
CA ALA A 160 5.32 2.01 20.50
C ALA A 160 6.48 2.83 21.06
N ALA A 161 6.71 4.02 20.52
CA ALA A 161 7.74 4.94 20.97
C ALA A 161 7.40 5.52 22.36
N ASP A 162 6.14 5.86 22.59
CA ASP A 162 5.66 6.36 23.88
C ASP A 162 5.80 5.28 24.97
N PHE A 163 5.38 4.04 24.69
CA PHE A 163 5.57 2.93 25.62
C PHE A 163 7.06 2.68 25.91
N ALA A 164 7.91 2.63 24.89
CA ALA A 164 9.34 2.41 25.08
C ALA A 164 10.01 3.58 25.83
N ALA A 165 9.57 4.82 25.64
CA ALA A 165 10.07 5.98 26.35
C ALA A 165 9.77 5.89 27.86
N ASP A 166 8.55 5.46 28.24
CA ASP A 166 8.20 5.22 29.65
C ASP A 166 9.11 4.18 30.30
N GLN A 167 9.39 3.07 29.61
CA GLN A 167 10.26 2.02 30.14
C GLN A 167 11.72 2.47 30.26
N ILE A 168 12.21 3.24 29.28
CA ILE A 168 13.58 3.78 29.28
C ILE A 168 13.78 4.77 30.43
N LEU A 169 12.80 5.65 30.67
CA LEU A 169 12.83 6.58 31.81
C LEU A 169 12.85 5.83 33.15
N LEU A 170 11.99 4.83 33.29
CA LEU A 170 11.91 4.01 34.48
C LEU A 170 13.26 3.33 34.82
N VAL A 171 13.95 2.79 33.81
CA VAL A 171 15.27 2.18 33.98
C VAL A 171 16.34 3.20 34.33
N ALA A 172 16.32 4.37 33.67
CA ALA A 172 17.27 5.43 33.93
C ALA A 172 17.15 6.02 35.35
N GLU A 173 15.93 6.08 35.89
CA GLU A 173 15.66 6.51 37.26
C GLU A 173 16.19 5.47 38.27
N ASN A 174 15.86 4.18 38.09
CA ASN A 174 16.22 3.10 39.01
C ASN A 174 17.73 2.82 39.08
N ARG A 175 18.49 3.14 38.04
CA ARG A 175 19.97 2.97 38.07
C ARG A 175 20.71 3.97 38.92
N ASN A 176 20.04 4.96 39.49
CA ASN A 176 20.65 5.95 40.37
C ASN A 176 20.54 5.59 41.87
N ASP A 177 19.64 4.67 42.26
CA ASP A 177 19.39 4.32 43.65
C ASP A 177 20.35 3.22 44.17
N GLY A 178 21.35 2.85 43.37
CA GLY A 178 22.29 1.77 43.63
C GLY A 178 23.76 2.16 43.86
N GLU A 179 24.11 3.47 44.01
CA GLU A 179 25.45 3.94 44.42
C GLU A 179 25.47 4.51 45.85
#